data_f2b07f30e8a0882d8f4ad0b1242ef1b6
#
_entry.id   f2b07f30e8a0882d8f4ad0b1242ef1b6
#
_cell.length_a   1.000
_cell.length_b   1.000
_cell.length_c   1.000
_cell.angle_alpha   90.00
_cell.angle_beta   90.00
_cell.angle_gamma   90.00
#
_symmetry.space_group_name_H-M   'P 1'
#
loop_
_entity.id
_entity.type
_entity.pdbx_description
1 polymer ?
#
loop_
_entity_poly.entity_id
_entity_poly.type
_entity_poly.pdbx_seq_one_letter_code
_entity_poly.pdbx_strand_id
1 'polypeptide(L)'
;MGRAIAEYWKTKTAERLRVFSPMFEEDEIPLTTLFRSYEDMPEIERKALDMAKGRILDVGAASGCHSLVLQDRGKDVTAIDISPLSVETMKERGVKKVIEQDFFTLGGQAMEQREPSSLLEWPSRDRVRRSQYDTILMLMNGIGIVGTLERMPEFFKQLDKILAPGGQVLCDSSDISYVFEDEEGMIDIPNEMDYYGEHSFRMQYKDTIGEPFDWLYIDADTLRQKAGRCGYEVELVAEGEHYDYLARITKK
;
A
#
# COMPACT_ATOMS: atom_id res chain seq x y z
N MET A 1 12.64 -4.46 6.93
CA MET A 1 12.04 -3.10 7.12
C MET A 1 11.69 -2.80 8.58
N GLY A 2 10.81 -3.54 9.26
CA GLY A 2 10.31 -3.20 10.59
C GLY A 2 11.39 -2.92 11.67
N ARG A 3 12.51 -3.69 11.67
CA ARG A 3 13.64 -3.41 12.58
C ARG A 3 14.28 -2.04 12.32
N ALA A 4 14.42 -1.64 11.05
CA ALA A 4 14.96 -0.34 10.67
C ALA A 4 14.03 0.82 11.13
N ILE A 5 12.73 0.65 10.92
CA ILE A 5 11.70 1.61 11.38
C ILE A 5 11.75 1.77 12.89
N ALA A 6 11.74 0.67 13.65
CA ALA A 6 11.75 0.71 15.11
C ALA A 6 13.03 1.33 15.68
N GLU A 7 14.19 1.03 15.09
CA GLU A 7 15.45 1.62 15.51
C GLU A 7 15.51 3.11 15.20
N TYR A 8 15.13 3.51 13.97
CA TYR A 8 15.09 4.93 13.60
C TYR A 8 14.16 5.73 14.50
N TRP A 9 13.01 5.17 14.87
CA TRP A 9 12.08 5.83 15.79
C TRP A 9 12.73 6.11 17.14
N LYS A 10 13.46 5.14 17.70
CA LYS A 10 14.09 5.24 19.03
C LYS A 10 15.33 6.12 19.06
N THR A 11 16.16 6.03 18.02
CA THR A 11 17.49 6.66 18.02
C THR A 11 17.60 7.91 17.16
N LYS A 12 16.64 8.13 16.25
CA LYS A 12 16.66 9.16 15.18
C LYS A 12 17.85 9.01 14.22
N THR A 13 18.53 7.88 14.31
CA THR A 13 19.60 7.47 13.41
C THR A 13 19.34 6.05 12.96
N ALA A 14 19.75 5.73 11.75
CA ALA A 14 19.67 4.36 11.26
C ALA A 14 20.80 4.11 10.27
N GLU A 15 21.16 2.85 10.15
CA GLU A 15 21.96 2.38 9.05
C GLU A 15 21.11 2.24 7.78
N ARG A 16 21.78 1.97 6.67
CA ARG A 16 21.13 1.81 5.36
C ARG A 16 20.15 0.64 5.37
N LEU A 17 18.91 0.88 4.95
CA LEU A 17 17.97 -0.17 4.59
C LEU A 17 18.17 -0.49 3.11
N ARG A 18 18.94 -1.54 2.84
CA ARG A 18 19.37 -1.95 1.50
C ARG A 18 18.29 -2.80 0.85
N VAL A 19 18.12 -2.60 -0.45
CA VAL A 19 17.16 -3.34 -1.29
C VAL A 19 17.93 -4.00 -2.42
N PHE A 20 17.68 -5.27 -2.64
CA PHE A 20 18.30 -6.09 -3.67
C PHE A 20 17.23 -6.66 -4.60
N SER A 21 17.53 -6.67 -5.88
CA SER A 21 16.75 -7.32 -6.92
C SER A 21 17.69 -8.05 -7.88
N PRO A 22 17.27 -9.15 -8.52
CA PRO A 22 18.03 -9.76 -9.61
C PRO A 22 18.17 -8.87 -10.85
N MET A 23 17.27 -7.89 -11.02
CA MET A 23 17.18 -7.03 -12.21
C MET A 23 17.80 -5.65 -12.03
N PHE A 24 17.80 -5.14 -10.80
CA PHE A 24 18.24 -3.76 -10.52
C PHE A 24 19.53 -3.77 -9.70
N GLU A 25 20.29 -2.69 -9.85
CA GLU A 25 21.39 -2.43 -8.92
C GLU A 25 20.89 -2.32 -7.49
N GLU A 26 21.83 -2.51 -6.54
CA GLU A 26 21.51 -2.34 -5.12
C GLU A 26 21.02 -0.90 -4.88
N ASP A 27 19.90 -0.78 -4.22
CA ASP A 27 19.29 0.49 -3.83
C ASP A 27 19.10 0.57 -2.31
N GLU A 28 18.70 1.73 -1.81
CA GLU A 28 18.38 1.94 -0.40
C GLU A 28 17.08 2.73 -0.20
N ILE A 29 16.32 2.37 0.82
CA ILE A 29 15.18 3.16 1.26
C ILE A 29 15.64 4.12 2.34
N PRO A 30 15.64 5.43 2.10
CA PRO A 30 15.93 6.43 3.13
C PRO A 30 14.84 6.36 4.20
N LEU A 31 15.20 5.98 5.44
CA LEU A 31 14.19 5.81 6.50
C LEU A 31 13.45 7.10 6.84
N THR A 32 14.07 8.26 6.63
CA THR A 32 13.41 9.57 6.78
C THR A 32 12.14 9.67 5.94
N THR A 33 12.13 9.06 4.74
CA THR A 33 10.96 9.02 3.85
C THR A 33 9.73 8.39 4.52
N LEU A 34 9.94 7.37 5.36
CA LEU A 34 8.85 6.71 6.08
C LEU A 34 8.30 7.53 7.26
N PHE A 35 9.01 8.59 7.68
CA PHE A 35 8.65 9.43 8.83
C PHE A 35 8.34 10.88 8.47
N ARG A 36 8.24 11.18 7.17
CA ARG A 36 8.02 12.53 6.64
C ARG A 36 6.71 13.15 7.11
N SER A 37 6.69 14.48 7.14
CA SER A 37 5.49 15.28 7.35
C SER A 37 4.66 15.36 6.06
N TYR A 38 3.43 15.90 6.15
CA TYR A 38 2.59 16.13 4.97
C TYR A 38 3.26 17.04 3.93
N GLU A 39 3.97 18.06 4.39
CA GLU A 39 4.65 19.04 3.54
C GLU A 39 5.81 18.42 2.74
N ASP A 40 6.44 17.36 3.31
CA ASP A 40 7.55 16.65 2.70
C ASP A 40 7.11 15.48 1.79
N MET A 41 5.80 15.21 1.72
CA MET A 41 5.27 14.16 0.86
C MET A 41 5.22 14.61 -0.61
N PRO A 42 5.45 13.70 -1.58
CA PRO A 42 5.17 13.96 -2.99
C PRO A 42 3.74 14.42 -3.23
N GLU A 43 3.52 15.14 -4.32
CA GLU A 43 2.20 15.70 -4.65
C GLU A 43 1.13 14.60 -4.78
N ILE A 44 1.47 13.46 -5.39
CA ILE A 44 0.53 12.34 -5.56
C ILE A 44 0.05 11.79 -4.22
N GLU A 45 0.93 11.69 -3.20
CA GLU A 45 0.53 11.25 -1.87
C GLU A 45 -0.32 12.29 -1.16
N ARG A 46 0.07 13.57 -1.21
CA ARG A 46 -0.75 14.66 -0.64
C ARG A 46 -2.15 14.65 -1.24
N LYS A 47 -2.25 14.48 -2.57
CA LYS A 47 -3.54 14.41 -3.27
C LYS A 47 -4.37 13.22 -2.81
N ALA A 48 -3.76 12.06 -2.63
CA ALA A 48 -4.45 10.89 -2.09
C ALA A 48 -5.02 11.15 -0.68
N LEU A 49 -4.22 11.77 0.21
CA LEU A 49 -4.67 12.13 1.55
C LEU A 49 -5.79 13.17 1.55
N ASP A 50 -5.76 14.11 0.61
CA ASP A 50 -6.80 15.14 0.46
C ASP A 50 -8.12 14.56 -0.08
N MET A 51 -8.04 13.53 -0.92
CA MET A 51 -9.20 12.81 -1.47
C MET A 51 -9.79 11.78 -0.51
N ALA A 52 -9.04 11.40 0.55
CA ALA A 52 -9.47 10.39 1.52
C ALA A 52 -10.68 10.86 2.34
N LYS A 53 -11.73 10.02 2.40
CA LYS A 53 -13.00 10.33 3.04
C LYS A 53 -13.59 9.13 3.78
N GLY A 54 -14.50 9.42 4.72
CA GLY A 54 -15.20 8.39 5.49
C GLY A 54 -14.26 7.59 6.38
N ARG A 55 -14.50 6.30 6.48
CA ARG A 55 -13.62 5.34 7.18
C ARG A 55 -12.48 4.93 6.27
N ILE A 56 -11.27 5.10 6.73
CA ILE A 56 -10.06 4.95 5.93
C ILE A 56 -9.27 3.75 6.42
N LEU A 57 -8.81 2.91 5.49
CA LEU A 57 -7.82 1.87 5.71
C LEU A 57 -6.51 2.31 5.07
N ASP A 58 -5.44 2.37 5.85
CA ASP A 58 -4.08 2.64 5.39
C ASP A 58 -3.32 1.30 5.37
N VAL A 59 -3.01 0.80 4.18
CA VAL A 59 -2.47 -0.55 3.94
C VAL A 59 -0.95 -0.48 3.79
N GLY A 60 -0.23 -1.34 4.54
CA GLY A 60 1.22 -1.31 4.56
C GLY A 60 1.76 -0.03 5.19
N ALA A 61 1.11 0.44 6.27
CA ALA A 61 1.30 1.77 6.81
C ALA A 61 2.71 2.05 7.37
N ALA A 62 3.57 1.05 7.47
CA ALA A 62 4.98 1.14 7.85
C ALA A 62 5.20 1.88 9.19
N SER A 63 5.59 3.15 9.16
CA SER A 63 5.73 3.99 10.35
C SER A 63 4.46 4.76 10.70
N GLY A 64 3.44 4.77 9.83
CA GLY A 64 2.16 5.46 10.00
C GLY A 64 2.18 6.94 9.64
N CYS A 65 3.06 7.41 8.77
CA CYS A 65 3.12 8.83 8.41
C CYS A 65 1.80 9.33 7.80
N HIS A 66 1.20 8.60 6.85
CA HIS A 66 -0.10 8.93 6.26
C HIS A 66 -1.24 8.86 7.29
N SER A 67 -1.25 7.79 8.09
CA SER A 67 -2.24 7.60 9.15
C SER A 67 -2.24 8.74 10.17
N LEU A 68 -1.08 9.24 10.59
CA LEU A 68 -0.98 10.36 11.51
C LEU A 68 -1.53 11.64 10.91
N VAL A 69 -1.18 11.99 9.67
CA VAL A 69 -1.72 13.15 8.97
C VAL A 69 -3.24 13.09 8.89
N LEU A 70 -3.80 11.95 8.54
CA LEU A 70 -5.26 11.78 8.47
C LEU A 70 -5.92 11.87 9.84
N GLN A 71 -5.29 11.28 10.86
CA GLN A 71 -5.77 11.35 12.25
C GLN A 71 -5.78 12.79 12.78
N ASP A 72 -4.74 13.58 12.49
CA ASP A 72 -4.63 14.99 12.89
C ASP A 72 -5.69 15.86 12.19
N ARG A 73 -6.13 15.45 10.99
CA ARG A 73 -7.28 16.04 10.28
C ARG A 73 -8.63 15.56 10.79
N GLY A 74 -8.67 14.79 11.86
CA GLY A 74 -9.89 14.26 12.47
C GLY A 74 -10.56 13.12 11.68
N LYS A 75 -9.83 12.46 10.79
CA LYS A 75 -10.35 11.31 10.01
C LYS A 75 -10.38 10.02 10.84
N ASP A 76 -11.30 9.13 10.51
CA ASP A 76 -11.36 7.78 11.06
C ASP A 76 -10.46 6.86 10.23
N VAL A 77 -9.23 6.67 10.68
CA VAL A 77 -8.22 5.86 9.98
C VAL A 77 -7.84 4.64 10.80
N THR A 78 -7.73 3.51 10.12
CA THR A 78 -7.16 2.26 10.63
C THR A 78 -5.92 1.94 9.81
N ALA A 79 -4.78 1.77 10.46
CA ALA A 79 -3.53 1.36 9.84
C ALA A 79 -3.34 -0.14 9.96
N ILE A 80 -2.91 -0.79 8.88
CA ILE A 80 -2.50 -2.20 8.92
C ILE A 80 -1.07 -2.38 8.40
N ASP A 81 -0.33 -3.29 9.00
CA ASP A 81 0.99 -3.72 8.55
C ASP A 81 1.22 -5.16 8.98
N ILE A 82 1.99 -5.92 8.19
CA ILE A 82 2.36 -7.30 8.52
C ILE A 82 3.51 -7.39 9.54
N SER A 83 4.25 -6.31 9.71
CA SER A 83 5.41 -6.25 10.59
C SER A 83 5.00 -5.88 12.03
N PRO A 84 5.20 -6.75 13.02
CA PRO A 84 4.92 -6.43 14.43
C PRO A 84 5.71 -5.21 14.93
N LEU A 85 6.95 -5.01 14.44
CA LEU A 85 7.77 -3.86 14.81
C LEU A 85 7.25 -2.54 14.20
N SER A 86 6.71 -2.57 12.98
CA SER A 86 6.02 -1.42 12.39
C SER A 86 4.76 -1.08 13.19
N VAL A 87 3.98 -2.08 13.55
CA VAL A 87 2.77 -1.95 14.38
C VAL A 87 3.10 -1.34 15.75
N GLU A 88 4.14 -1.81 16.42
CA GLU A 88 4.60 -1.25 17.70
C GLU A 88 5.02 0.22 17.53
N THR A 89 5.83 0.51 16.50
CA THR A 89 6.27 1.87 16.21
C THR A 89 5.11 2.81 15.93
N MET A 90 4.11 2.39 15.14
CA MET A 90 2.91 3.20 14.90
C MET A 90 2.16 3.53 16.18
N LYS A 91 2.02 2.55 17.09
CA LYS A 91 1.39 2.77 18.42
C LYS A 91 2.19 3.75 19.27
N GLU A 92 3.52 3.60 19.32
CA GLU A 92 4.39 4.52 20.04
C GLU A 92 4.35 5.95 19.45
N ARG A 93 4.14 6.09 18.15
CA ARG A 93 3.95 7.37 17.48
C ARG A 93 2.56 7.99 17.70
N GLY A 94 1.61 7.24 18.25
CA GLY A 94 0.29 7.73 18.60
C GLY A 94 -0.80 7.46 17.55
N VAL A 95 -0.58 6.54 16.60
CA VAL A 95 -1.65 6.06 15.72
C VAL A 95 -2.67 5.28 16.55
N LYS A 96 -3.93 5.72 16.52
CA LYS A 96 -4.97 5.22 17.44
C LYS A 96 -5.50 3.83 17.13
N LYS A 97 -5.62 3.50 15.83
CA LYS A 97 -6.15 2.20 15.38
C LYS A 97 -5.10 1.54 14.51
N VAL A 98 -4.38 0.58 15.07
CA VAL A 98 -3.32 -0.19 14.38
C VAL A 98 -3.58 -1.66 14.57
N ILE A 99 -3.52 -2.41 13.47
CA ILE A 99 -3.73 -3.86 13.43
C ILE A 99 -2.53 -4.51 12.73
N GLU A 100 -1.97 -5.54 13.35
CA GLU A 100 -1.03 -6.45 12.68
C GLU A 100 -1.84 -7.40 11.80
N GLN A 101 -1.82 -7.17 10.48
CA GLN A 101 -2.68 -7.91 9.56
C GLN A 101 -2.16 -7.85 8.14
N ASP A 102 -2.24 -8.97 7.45
CA ASP A 102 -2.08 -9.05 6.00
C ASP A 102 -3.38 -8.59 5.30
N PHE A 103 -3.21 -7.76 4.26
CA PHE A 103 -4.32 -7.23 3.48
C PHE A 103 -5.23 -8.33 2.90
N PHE A 104 -4.65 -9.40 2.37
CA PHE A 104 -5.41 -10.47 1.72
C PHE A 104 -6.23 -11.34 2.69
N THR A 105 -5.91 -11.28 3.97
CA THR A 105 -6.64 -12.01 5.04
C THR A 105 -7.55 -11.12 5.88
N LEU A 106 -7.56 -9.80 5.60
CA LEU A 106 -8.42 -8.86 6.33
C LEU A 106 -9.91 -9.17 6.09
N GLY A 107 -10.72 -9.11 7.15
CA GLY A 107 -12.16 -9.39 7.09
C GLY A 107 -12.53 -10.88 7.20
N GLY A 108 -11.54 -11.78 7.44
CA GLY A 108 -11.78 -13.16 7.84
C GLY A 108 -12.10 -13.31 9.35
N GLN A 109 -12.14 -14.54 9.84
CA GLN A 109 -12.50 -14.89 11.22
C GLN A 109 -11.79 -14.09 12.34
N ALA A 110 -10.66 -13.45 12.04
CA ALA A 110 -9.94 -12.61 13.01
C ALA A 110 -10.69 -11.32 13.41
N MET A 111 -11.63 -10.82 12.59
CA MET A 111 -12.45 -9.67 12.96
C MET A 111 -13.65 -10.08 13.82
N GLU A 112 -14.17 -11.30 13.64
CA GLU A 112 -15.26 -11.83 14.48
C GLU A 112 -14.84 -12.02 15.95
N GLN A 113 -13.56 -12.35 16.21
CA GLN A 113 -13.06 -12.60 17.56
C GLN A 113 -12.72 -11.33 18.36
N ARG A 114 -12.69 -10.15 17.74
CA ARG A 114 -12.36 -8.86 18.39
C ARG A 114 -13.55 -7.91 18.52
N GLU A 115 -14.72 -8.33 18.09
CA GLU A 115 -15.94 -7.52 18.26
C GLU A 115 -16.35 -7.50 19.74
N PRO A 116 -16.58 -6.31 20.33
CA PRO A 116 -17.20 -6.23 21.64
C PRO A 116 -18.56 -6.94 21.63
N SER A 117 -18.89 -7.66 22.69
CA SER A 117 -20.18 -8.37 22.84
C SER A 117 -21.42 -7.49 22.57
N SER A 118 -21.28 -6.17 22.72
CA SER A 118 -22.31 -5.17 22.39
C SER A 118 -22.63 -5.04 20.90
N LEU A 119 -21.76 -5.52 20.00
CA LEU A 119 -21.99 -5.48 18.55
C LEU A 119 -22.86 -6.65 18.06
N LEU A 120 -23.04 -7.70 18.86
CA LEU A 120 -23.92 -8.82 18.53
C LEU A 120 -25.40 -8.43 18.50
N GLU A 121 -25.77 -7.30 19.12
CA GLU A 121 -27.12 -6.77 19.16
C GLU A 121 -27.52 -5.95 17.92
N TRP A 122 -26.59 -5.71 17.00
CA TRP A 122 -26.81 -4.87 15.81
C TRP A 122 -27.33 -5.70 14.63
N PRO A 123 -28.22 -5.12 13.78
CA PRO A 123 -28.66 -5.76 12.55
C PRO A 123 -27.46 -6.18 11.66
N SER A 124 -27.56 -7.33 11.01
CA SER A 124 -26.46 -7.90 10.22
C SER A 124 -25.91 -6.96 9.14
N ARG A 125 -26.79 -6.11 8.54
CA ARG A 125 -26.39 -5.09 7.55
C ARG A 125 -25.49 -4.01 8.15
N ASP A 126 -25.72 -3.60 9.39
CA ASP A 126 -24.91 -2.57 10.06
C ASP A 126 -23.56 -3.12 10.50
N ARG A 127 -23.49 -4.42 10.82
CA ARG A 127 -22.22 -5.12 11.09
C ARG A 127 -21.32 -5.16 9.85
N VAL A 128 -21.87 -5.58 8.70
CA VAL A 128 -21.14 -5.62 7.43
C VAL A 128 -20.64 -4.23 7.07
N ARG A 129 -21.48 -3.19 7.19
CA ARG A 129 -21.09 -1.81 6.89
C ARG A 129 -19.99 -1.28 7.82
N ARG A 130 -19.90 -1.74 9.06
CA ARG A 130 -18.86 -1.35 10.02
C ARG A 130 -17.52 -2.03 9.77
N SER A 131 -17.50 -3.15 9.06
CA SER A 131 -16.26 -3.83 8.64
C SER A 131 -15.71 -3.33 7.30
N GLN A 132 -16.43 -2.42 6.61
CA GLN A 132 -16.03 -1.89 5.30
C GLN A 132 -15.47 -0.47 5.41
N TYR A 133 -14.61 -0.10 4.45
CA TYR A 133 -13.94 1.19 4.39
C TYR A 133 -14.45 2.01 3.21
N ASP A 134 -14.62 3.32 3.42
CA ASP A 134 -15.01 4.25 2.37
C ASP A 134 -13.82 4.66 1.49
N THR A 135 -12.61 4.61 2.06
CA THR A 135 -11.36 4.81 1.34
C THR A 135 -10.32 3.77 1.79
N ILE A 136 -9.66 3.14 0.84
CA ILE A 136 -8.47 2.30 1.07
C ILE A 136 -7.28 3.02 0.45
N LEU A 137 -6.25 3.27 1.23
CA LEU A 137 -4.99 3.86 0.77
C LEU A 137 -3.95 2.76 0.60
N MET A 138 -3.27 2.78 -0.54
CA MET A 138 -2.15 1.92 -0.85
C MET A 138 -1.10 2.79 -1.52
N LEU A 139 -0.26 3.47 -0.72
CA LEU A 139 0.66 4.51 -1.16
C LEU A 139 2.12 4.06 -1.08
N MET A 140 3.01 4.77 -1.79
CA MET A 140 4.43 4.44 -2.00
C MET A 140 4.61 3.18 -2.86
N ASN A 141 4.07 3.21 -4.08
CA ASN A 141 3.89 2.03 -4.94
C ASN A 141 3.11 0.93 -4.22
N GLY A 142 2.12 1.33 -3.43
CA GLY A 142 1.45 0.45 -2.47
C GLY A 142 0.65 -0.68 -3.11
N ILE A 143 0.21 -0.53 -4.38
CA ILE A 143 -0.41 -1.63 -5.12
C ILE A 143 0.55 -2.81 -5.34
N GLY A 144 1.86 -2.57 -5.22
CA GLY A 144 2.90 -3.57 -5.36
C GLY A 144 2.77 -4.78 -4.43
N ILE A 145 2.05 -4.65 -3.29
CA ILE A 145 1.77 -5.78 -2.39
C ILE A 145 1.00 -6.92 -3.06
N VAL A 146 0.38 -6.67 -4.23
CA VAL A 146 -0.27 -7.70 -5.04
C VAL A 146 0.76 -8.72 -5.53
N GLY A 147 2.00 -8.31 -5.78
CA GLY A 147 3.13 -9.14 -6.17
C GLY A 147 3.16 -9.44 -7.67
N THR A 148 2.11 -10.06 -8.22
CA THR A 148 2.04 -10.45 -9.63
C THR A 148 0.68 -10.13 -10.25
N LEU A 149 0.63 -10.00 -11.59
CA LEU A 149 -0.61 -9.79 -12.34
C LEU A 149 -1.60 -10.96 -12.20
N GLU A 150 -1.10 -12.16 -11.94
CA GLU A 150 -1.93 -13.34 -11.71
C GLU A 150 -2.78 -13.19 -10.43
N ARG A 151 -2.27 -12.46 -9.42
CA ARG A 151 -2.97 -12.22 -8.16
C ARG A 151 -3.95 -11.05 -8.18
N MET A 152 -4.03 -10.29 -9.27
CA MET A 152 -4.99 -9.18 -9.40
C MET A 152 -6.46 -9.59 -9.15
N PRO A 153 -6.96 -10.74 -9.65
CA PRO A 153 -8.30 -11.20 -9.31
C PRO A 153 -8.52 -11.45 -7.79
N GLU A 154 -7.49 -11.95 -7.08
CA GLU A 154 -7.54 -12.13 -5.63
C GLU A 154 -7.63 -10.77 -4.92
N PHE A 155 -6.85 -9.79 -5.38
CA PHE A 155 -6.90 -8.43 -4.88
C PHE A 155 -8.31 -7.82 -5.00
N PHE A 156 -8.93 -7.87 -6.18
CA PHE A 156 -10.29 -7.36 -6.37
C PHE A 156 -11.35 -8.13 -5.57
N LYS A 157 -11.20 -9.44 -5.43
CA LYS A 157 -12.05 -10.25 -4.57
C LYS A 157 -11.91 -9.86 -3.09
N GLN A 158 -10.73 -9.43 -2.67
CA GLN A 158 -10.52 -8.91 -1.31
C GLN A 158 -11.18 -7.53 -1.15
N LEU A 159 -11.08 -6.65 -2.15
CA LEU A 159 -11.78 -5.36 -2.16
C LEU A 159 -13.30 -5.53 -2.04
N ASP A 160 -13.89 -6.53 -2.71
CA ASP A 160 -15.33 -6.84 -2.61
C ASP A 160 -15.80 -7.08 -1.17
N LYS A 161 -14.93 -7.55 -0.29
CA LYS A 161 -15.27 -7.81 1.12
C LYS A 161 -15.16 -6.58 1.99
N ILE A 162 -14.14 -5.72 1.73
CA ILE A 162 -13.73 -4.67 2.65
C ILE A 162 -14.04 -3.24 2.16
N LEU A 163 -14.33 -3.05 0.87
CA LEU A 163 -14.69 -1.74 0.32
C LEU A 163 -16.18 -1.50 0.48
N ALA A 164 -16.55 -0.35 1.04
CA ALA A 164 -17.94 0.05 1.20
C ALA A 164 -18.60 0.35 -0.16
N PRO A 165 -19.92 0.18 -0.30
CA PRO A 165 -20.63 0.63 -1.49
C PRO A 165 -20.37 2.12 -1.78
N GLY A 166 -19.89 2.44 -2.99
CA GLY A 166 -19.46 3.79 -3.37
C GLY A 166 -18.13 4.24 -2.76
N GLY A 167 -17.40 3.31 -2.14
CA GLY A 167 -16.04 3.52 -1.66
C GLY A 167 -15.02 3.58 -2.80
N GLN A 168 -13.80 3.95 -2.45
CA GLN A 168 -12.68 4.09 -3.39
C GLN A 168 -11.39 3.48 -2.84
N VAL A 169 -10.55 3.00 -3.75
CA VAL A 169 -9.13 2.73 -3.46
C VAL A 169 -8.33 3.85 -4.10
N LEU A 170 -7.40 4.42 -3.35
CA LEU A 170 -6.41 5.37 -3.83
C LEU A 170 -5.06 4.67 -3.73
N CYS A 171 -4.49 4.31 -4.85
CA CYS A 171 -3.20 3.63 -4.93
C CYS A 171 -2.30 4.30 -5.94
N ASP A 172 -1.03 4.30 -5.67
CA ASP A 172 -0.02 4.70 -6.63
C ASP A 172 0.74 3.49 -7.18
N SER A 173 1.29 3.66 -8.34
CA SER A 173 2.22 2.77 -9.00
C SER A 173 3.10 3.58 -9.95
N SER A 174 4.11 2.92 -10.51
CA SER A 174 4.98 3.48 -11.53
C SER A 174 4.98 2.60 -12.77
N ASP A 175 5.02 3.22 -13.94
CA ASP A 175 5.37 2.52 -15.17
C ASP A 175 6.88 2.47 -15.29
N ILE A 176 7.46 1.28 -15.08
CA ILE A 176 8.91 1.10 -15.10
C ILE A 176 9.43 0.61 -16.47
N SER A 177 8.64 0.71 -17.54
CA SER A 177 9.06 0.34 -18.89
C SER A 177 10.31 1.10 -19.36
N TYR A 178 10.55 2.32 -18.84
CA TYR A 178 11.74 3.10 -19.13
C TYR A 178 13.07 2.42 -18.77
N VAL A 179 13.05 1.44 -17.87
CA VAL A 179 14.26 0.66 -17.51
C VAL A 179 14.77 -0.18 -18.69
N PHE A 180 13.90 -0.46 -19.65
CA PHE A 180 14.17 -1.21 -20.88
C PHE A 180 14.37 -0.30 -22.10
N GLU A 181 14.50 1.03 -21.89
CA GLU A 181 14.74 2.00 -22.94
C GLU A 181 16.24 2.02 -23.32
N ASP A 182 16.52 1.89 -24.61
CA ASP A 182 17.87 2.00 -25.14
C ASP A 182 18.31 3.46 -25.39
N GLU A 183 19.55 3.66 -25.88
CA GLU A 183 20.10 4.99 -26.16
C GLU A 183 19.32 5.74 -27.28
N GLU A 184 18.52 5.03 -28.09
CA GLU A 184 17.69 5.58 -29.17
C GLU A 184 16.26 5.86 -28.72
N GLY A 185 15.92 5.55 -27.46
CA GLY A 185 14.59 5.75 -26.89
C GLY A 185 13.60 4.62 -27.24
N MET A 186 14.09 3.46 -27.67
CA MET A 186 13.28 2.30 -27.96
C MET A 186 13.19 1.38 -26.73
N ILE A 187 11.97 0.96 -26.39
CA ILE A 187 11.74 0.03 -25.29
C ILE A 187 11.80 -1.40 -25.80
N ASP A 188 12.80 -2.17 -25.37
CA ASP A 188 12.99 -3.58 -25.71
C ASP A 188 12.81 -4.47 -24.47
N ILE A 189 11.58 -4.91 -24.24
CA ILE A 189 11.24 -5.79 -23.12
C ILE A 189 11.62 -7.23 -23.49
N PRO A 190 12.44 -7.94 -22.68
CA PRO A 190 12.82 -9.32 -22.94
C PRO A 190 11.60 -10.24 -23.09
N ASN A 191 11.59 -11.06 -24.16
CA ASN A 191 10.48 -11.97 -24.47
C ASN A 191 10.22 -13.04 -23.39
N GLU A 192 11.19 -13.31 -22.53
CA GLU A 192 11.11 -14.26 -21.42
C GLU A 192 10.32 -13.71 -20.21
N MET A 193 10.02 -12.42 -20.20
CA MET A 193 9.25 -11.77 -19.13
C MET A 193 7.76 -11.85 -19.44
N ASP A 194 6.98 -12.41 -18.54
CA ASP A 194 5.51 -12.42 -18.65
C ASP A 194 4.94 -11.00 -18.51
N TYR A 195 5.54 -10.19 -17.63
CA TYR A 195 5.23 -8.78 -17.47
C TYR A 195 6.43 -8.03 -16.88
N TYR A 196 6.80 -6.92 -17.49
CA TYR A 196 8.00 -6.15 -17.13
C TYR A 196 7.96 -5.50 -15.73
N GLY A 197 6.80 -5.37 -15.14
CA GLY A 197 6.62 -4.76 -13.82
C GLY A 197 6.60 -5.76 -12.66
N GLU A 198 6.80 -7.06 -12.89
CA GLU A 198 6.88 -8.09 -11.85
C GLU A 198 8.32 -8.30 -11.40
N HIS A 199 8.62 -7.95 -10.16
CA HIS A 199 9.98 -8.06 -9.62
C HIS A 199 10.00 -8.73 -8.26
N SER A 200 11.08 -9.46 -8.00
CA SER A 200 11.38 -9.99 -6.69
C SER A 200 12.43 -9.13 -6.00
N PHE A 201 12.17 -8.77 -4.76
CA PHE A 201 13.06 -7.97 -3.93
C PHE A 201 13.42 -8.68 -2.64
N ARG A 202 14.55 -8.29 -2.07
CA ARG A 202 14.98 -8.68 -0.73
C ARG A 202 15.57 -7.48 -0.01
N MET A 203 15.19 -7.29 1.24
CA MET A 203 15.71 -6.19 2.06
C MET A 203 16.74 -6.69 3.06
N GLN A 204 17.74 -5.88 3.32
CA GLN A 204 18.74 -6.10 4.38
C GLN A 204 18.87 -4.86 5.25
N TYR A 205 18.83 -5.08 6.55
CA TYR A 205 19.14 -4.07 7.55
C TYR A 205 20.17 -4.62 8.53
N LYS A 206 21.36 -4.02 8.56
CA LYS A 206 22.52 -4.52 9.35
C LYS A 206 22.80 -5.98 8.98
N ASP A 207 22.76 -6.85 10.00
CA ASP A 207 22.96 -8.29 9.93
C ASP A 207 21.70 -9.09 9.57
N THR A 208 20.55 -8.42 9.53
CA THR A 208 19.27 -9.06 9.26
C THR A 208 18.93 -9.00 7.78
N ILE A 209 18.86 -10.16 7.15
CA ILE A 209 18.42 -10.32 5.75
C ILE A 209 16.99 -10.87 5.79
N GLY A 210 16.07 -10.18 5.10
CA GLY A 210 14.67 -10.60 4.96
C GLY A 210 14.51 -11.72 3.93
N GLU A 211 13.36 -12.39 3.98
CA GLU A 211 12.95 -13.29 2.91
C GLU A 211 12.68 -12.51 1.61
N PRO A 212 12.86 -13.12 0.44
CA PRO A 212 12.44 -12.55 -0.83
C PRO A 212 10.92 -12.33 -0.84
N PHE A 213 10.49 -11.28 -1.53
CA PHE A 213 9.08 -10.96 -1.75
C PHE A 213 8.87 -10.38 -3.14
N ASP A 214 7.72 -10.70 -3.74
CA ASP A 214 7.34 -10.17 -5.03
C ASP A 214 6.67 -8.81 -4.86
N TRP A 215 6.92 -7.92 -5.84
CA TRP A 215 6.38 -6.56 -5.87
C TRP A 215 5.99 -6.19 -7.29
N LEU A 216 4.78 -5.69 -7.44
CA LEU A 216 4.21 -5.34 -8.74
C LEU A 216 4.30 -3.82 -8.98
N TYR A 217 5.00 -3.44 -10.04
CA TYR A 217 4.88 -2.13 -10.67
C TYR A 217 3.94 -2.29 -11.86
N ILE A 218 2.76 -1.70 -11.80
CA ILE A 218 1.75 -1.89 -12.85
C ILE A 218 1.53 -0.59 -13.60
N ASP A 219 1.61 -0.62 -14.93
CA ASP A 219 1.24 0.51 -15.76
C ASP A 219 -0.28 0.75 -15.74
N ALA A 220 -0.67 1.98 -16.08
CA ALA A 220 -2.05 2.42 -15.95
C ALA A 220 -3.04 1.67 -16.85
N ASP A 221 -2.63 1.28 -18.04
CA ASP A 221 -3.51 0.62 -19.00
C ASP A 221 -3.73 -0.85 -18.62
N THR A 222 -2.67 -1.52 -18.18
CA THR A 222 -2.77 -2.87 -17.59
C THR A 222 -3.64 -2.87 -16.35
N LEU A 223 -3.49 -1.87 -15.46
CA LEU A 223 -4.36 -1.73 -14.29
C LEU A 223 -5.83 -1.54 -14.68
N ARG A 224 -6.13 -0.68 -15.65
CA ARG A 224 -7.50 -0.49 -16.18
C ARG A 224 -8.08 -1.78 -16.74
N GLN A 225 -7.28 -2.52 -17.51
CA GLN A 225 -7.71 -3.79 -18.10
C GLN A 225 -8.03 -4.83 -17.04
N LYS A 226 -7.13 -5.02 -16.05
CA LYS A 226 -7.32 -6.00 -14.96
C LYS A 226 -8.51 -5.63 -14.08
N ALA A 227 -8.63 -4.37 -13.70
CA ALA A 227 -9.76 -3.85 -12.92
C ALA A 227 -11.10 -4.02 -13.66
N GLY A 228 -11.13 -3.67 -14.95
CA GLY A 228 -12.33 -3.79 -15.79
C GLY A 228 -12.87 -5.22 -15.86
N ARG A 229 -11.98 -6.22 -15.93
CA ARG A 229 -12.36 -7.66 -15.92
C ARG A 229 -12.96 -8.08 -14.57
N CYS A 230 -12.64 -7.37 -13.49
CA CYS A 230 -13.14 -7.64 -12.14
C CYS A 230 -14.33 -6.75 -11.73
N GLY A 231 -14.87 -5.93 -12.66
CA GLY A 231 -16.04 -5.07 -12.40
C GLY A 231 -15.69 -3.76 -11.70
N TYR A 232 -14.45 -3.29 -11.84
CA TYR A 232 -13.98 -2.01 -11.32
C TYR A 232 -13.62 -1.04 -12.45
N GLU A 233 -13.63 0.24 -12.13
CA GLU A 233 -13.15 1.35 -12.98
C GLU A 233 -11.92 1.97 -12.37
N VAL A 234 -11.01 2.45 -13.22
CA VAL A 234 -9.77 3.12 -12.83
C VAL A 234 -9.71 4.49 -13.48
N GLU A 235 -9.58 5.52 -12.66
CA GLU A 235 -9.33 6.90 -13.06
C GLU A 235 -7.92 7.30 -12.59
N LEU A 236 -7.09 7.83 -13.50
CA LEU A 236 -5.85 8.48 -13.10
C LEU A 236 -6.19 9.87 -12.58
N VAL A 237 -5.85 10.15 -11.34
CA VAL A 237 -6.18 11.41 -10.67
C VAL A 237 -4.98 12.33 -10.52
N ALA A 238 -3.78 11.81 -10.66
CA ALA A 238 -2.55 12.57 -10.76
C ALA A 238 -1.45 11.73 -11.45
N GLU A 239 -0.51 12.42 -12.06
CA GLU A 239 0.77 11.88 -12.54
C GLU A 239 1.88 12.55 -11.74
N GLY A 240 2.92 11.80 -11.39
CA GLY A 240 4.09 12.30 -10.69
C GLY A 240 5.25 12.58 -11.65
N GLU A 241 6.43 12.84 -11.09
CA GLU A 241 7.59 13.31 -11.87
C GLU A 241 8.37 12.16 -12.56
N HIS A 242 8.23 10.92 -12.07
CA HIS A 242 9.04 9.77 -12.49
C HIS A 242 8.19 8.59 -12.92
N TYR A 243 7.31 8.80 -13.93
CA TYR A 243 6.40 7.76 -14.46
C TYR A 243 5.46 7.14 -13.41
N ASP A 244 5.41 7.73 -12.23
CA ASP A 244 4.49 7.39 -11.16
C ASP A 244 3.14 8.07 -11.37
N TYR A 245 2.08 7.41 -10.93
CA TYR A 245 0.72 7.92 -11.03
C TYR A 245 -0.10 7.54 -9.81
N LEU A 246 -1.11 8.36 -9.52
CA LEU A 246 -2.15 8.05 -8.54
C LEU A 246 -3.42 7.60 -9.26
N ALA A 247 -3.88 6.41 -8.95
CA ALA A 247 -5.13 5.85 -9.44
C ALA A 247 -6.22 5.90 -8.36
N ARG A 248 -7.44 6.24 -8.80
CA ARG A 248 -8.67 6.01 -8.06
C ARG A 248 -9.39 4.82 -8.66
N ILE A 249 -9.60 3.76 -7.87
CA ILE A 249 -10.31 2.55 -8.26
C ILE A 249 -11.66 2.54 -7.56
N THR A 250 -12.74 2.34 -8.32
CA THR A 250 -14.12 2.28 -7.81
C THR A 250 -14.85 1.10 -8.41
N LYS A 251 -15.81 0.53 -7.66
CA LYS A 251 -16.66 -0.55 -8.17
C LYS A 251 -17.72 0.02 -9.11
N LYS A 252 -17.93 -0.64 -10.27
CA LYS A 252 -18.99 -0.31 -11.25
C LYS A 252 -20.39 -0.54 -10.68
#